data_0f56f8e216d9cca044e329716782cc27
#
_entry.id   0f56f8e216d9cca044e329716782cc27
#
_cell.length_a   1.000
_cell.length_b   1.000
_cell.length_c   1.000
_cell.angle_alpha   90.00
_cell.angle_beta   90.00
_cell.angle_gamma   90.00
#
_symmetry.space_group_name_H-M   'P 1'
#
loop_
_entity.id
_entity.type
_entity.pdbx_description
1 polymer ?
#
loop_
_entity_poly.entity_id
_entity_poly.type
_entity_poly.pdbx_seq_one_letter_code
_entity_poly.pdbx_strand_id
1 'polypeptide(L)'
;MIRKFDFLVIGSGIAGMSFALKVAHKGSVALICKAGLEEANTYYAQGGIASVTNLKVDNFEKHIHDTMVAGDWISDPAAVRKVICNAPSQIEELIKWGVNFDKKENGEFDLHKEGGHSEFRILHHN
;
A
#
# COMPACT_ATOMS: atom_id res chain seq x y z
N MET A 1 33.09 16.69 3.16
CA MET A 1 32.29 16.87 4.41
C MET A 1 31.55 15.56 4.68
N ILE A 2 31.69 14.95 5.86
CA ILE A 2 30.99 13.73 6.24
C ILE A 2 29.75 14.14 7.03
N ARG A 3 28.56 13.63 6.64
CA ARG A 3 27.31 13.80 7.39
C ARG A 3 26.97 12.48 8.08
N LYS A 4 26.50 12.54 9.31
CA LYS A 4 26.10 11.35 10.10
C LYS A 4 24.61 11.40 10.37
N PHE A 5 23.95 10.26 10.19
CA PHE A 5 22.53 10.05 10.47
C PHE A 5 22.36 8.72 11.17
N ASP A 6 21.29 8.56 11.95
CA ASP A 6 20.96 7.32 12.63
C ASP A 6 20.41 6.27 11.65
N PHE A 7 19.67 6.74 10.63
CA PHE A 7 19.08 5.88 9.59
C PHE A 7 19.41 6.41 8.21
N LEU A 8 19.80 5.52 7.31
CA LEU A 8 19.97 5.81 5.88
C LEU A 8 18.95 5.00 5.08
N VAL A 9 18.06 5.70 4.37
CA VAL A 9 17.06 5.11 3.48
C VAL A 9 17.46 5.36 2.04
N ILE A 10 17.50 4.31 1.23
CA ILE A 10 17.86 4.38 -0.19
C ILE A 10 16.60 4.09 -1.02
N GLY A 11 16.13 5.11 -1.72
CA GLY A 11 14.94 5.07 -2.57
C GLY A 11 13.73 5.77 -1.95
N SER A 12 13.01 6.55 -2.78
CA SER A 12 11.85 7.36 -2.43
C SER A 12 10.50 6.72 -2.80
N GLY A 13 10.49 5.43 -3.13
CA GLY A 13 9.24 4.68 -3.30
C GLY A 13 8.51 4.47 -1.98
N ILE A 14 7.28 3.93 -2.04
CA ILE A 14 6.40 3.76 -0.87
C ILE A 14 7.10 3.03 0.29
N ALA A 15 7.91 2.02 0.02
CA ALA A 15 8.62 1.27 1.06
C ALA A 15 9.65 2.13 1.80
N GLY A 16 10.47 2.91 1.07
CA GLY A 16 11.48 3.79 1.66
C GLY A 16 10.85 4.92 2.45
N MET A 17 9.83 5.58 1.89
CA MET A 17 9.12 6.66 2.55
C MET A 17 8.38 6.17 3.80
N SER A 18 7.68 5.04 3.72
CA SER A 18 7.01 4.44 4.88
C SER A 18 7.98 4.09 5.99
N PHE A 19 9.13 3.50 5.65
CA PHE A 19 10.18 3.22 6.63
C PHE A 19 10.70 4.50 7.27
N ALA A 20 11.02 5.53 6.45
CA ALA A 20 11.51 6.82 6.94
C ALA A 20 10.54 7.46 7.94
N LEU A 21 9.25 7.49 7.62
CA LEU A 21 8.20 8.00 8.52
C LEU A 21 8.11 7.19 9.83
N LYS A 22 8.21 5.86 9.74
CA LYS A 22 8.15 4.98 10.92
C LYS A 22 9.34 5.13 11.87
N VAL A 23 10.51 5.51 11.39
CA VAL A 23 11.70 5.67 12.24
C VAL A 23 12.04 7.10 12.58
N ALA A 24 11.37 8.09 11.98
CA ALA A 24 11.67 9.52 12.18
C ALA A 24 11.57 9.99 13.65
N HIS A 25 10.74 9.31 14.45
CA HIS A 25 10.64 9.61 15.89
C HIS A 25 11.76 8.97 16.73
N LYS A 26 12.59 8.11 16.15
CA LYS A 26 13.67 7.37 16.82
C LYS A 26 15.03 7.99 16.60
N GLY A 27 15.18 8.86 15.60
CA GLY A 27 16.47 9.48 15.29
C GLY A 27 16.46 10.25 13.97
N SER A 28 17.62 10.77 13.60
CA SER A 28 17.81 11.48 12.34
C SER A 28 17.79 10.52 11.14
N VAL A 29 17.05 10.89 10.10
CA VAL A 29 16.89 10.08 8.88
C VAL A 29 17.48 10.83 7.69
N ALA A 30 18.32 10.16 6.92
CA ALA A 30 18.68 10.58 5.58
C ALA A 30 17.96 9.69 4.57
N LEU A 31 17.17 10.31 3.68
CA LEU A 31 16.60 9.62 2.53
C LEU A 31 17.33 10.09 1.28
N ILE A 32 17.88 9.16 0.53
CA ILE A 32 18.57 9.45 -0.73
C ILE A 32 17.83 8.76 -1.89
N CYS A 33 17.72 9.48 -3.00
CA CYS A 33 17.10 9.01 -4.23
C CYS A 33 17.95 9.39 -5.45
N LYS A 34 17.69 8.74 -6.55
CA LYS A 34 18.44 8.95 -7.80
C LYS A 34 18.14 10.32 -8.44
N ALA A 35 16.93 10.85 -8.22
CA ALA A 35 16.46 12.12 -8.75
C ALA A 35 15.61 12.86 -7.71
N GLY A 36 14.51 13.53 -8.06
CA GLY A 36 13.56 14.10 -7.11
C GLY A 36 12.84 13.04 -6.27
N LEU A 37 12.23 13.42 -5.15
CA LEU A 37 11.49 12.49 -4.28
C LEU A 37 10.30 11.84 -5.00
N GLU A 38 9.68 12.57 -5.91
CA GLU A 38 8.57 12.14 -6.75
C GLU A 38 8.99 11.22 -7.91
N GLU A 39 10.28 11.12 -8.22
CA GLU A 39 10.78 10.24 -9.28
C GLU A 39 10.81 8.77 -8.84
N ALA A 40 9.62 8.21 -8.59
CA ALA A 40 9.45 6.84 -8.14
C ALA A 40 8.23 6.20 -8.81
N ASN A 41 8.27 4.88 -9.02
CA ASN A 41 7.13 4.14 -9.58
C ASN A 41 5.84 4.33 -8.78
N THR A 42 5.94 4.56 -7.48
CA THR A 42 4.79 4.86 -6.62
C THR A 42 4.09 6.15 -7.02
N TYR A 43 4.83 7.19 -7.39
CA TYR A 43 4.26 8.46 -7.84
C TYR A 43 3.54 8.32 -9.19
N TYR A 44 4.09 7.52 -10.08
CA TYR A 44 3.53 7.27 -11.41
C TYR A 44 2.52 6.11 -11.45
N ALA A 45 2.25 5.46 -10.32
CA ALA A 45 1.27 4.39 -10.26
C ALA A 45 -0.14 4.92 -10.59
N GLN A 46 -0.79 4.24 -11.54
CA GLN A 46 -2.16 4.53 -11.96
C GLN A 46 -3.03 3.35 -11.55
N GLY A 47 -3.64 3.41 -10.46
CA GLY A 47 -4.49 2.34 -9.98
C GLY A 47 -4.73 2.50 -8.50
N GLY A 48 -5.62 1.67 -7.99
CA GLY A 48 -5.94 1.69 -6.58
C GLY A 48 -5.13 0.69 -5.78
N ILE A 49 -5.43 0.64 -4.50
CA ILE A 49 -4.89 -0.34 -3.56
C ILE A 49 -5.98 -1.34 -3.21
N ALA A 50 -5.73 -2.63 -3.47
CA ALA A 50 -6.66 -3.69 -3.12
C ALA A 50 -6.58 -4.03 -1.63
N SER A 51 -7.71 -3.94 -0.92
CA SER A 51 -7.80 -4.34 0.49
C SER A 51 -9.20 -4.80 0.87
N VAL A 52 -9.28 -5.85 1.67
CA VAL A 52 -10.56 -6.31 2.24
C VAL A 52 -10.96 -5.37 3.36
N THR A 53 -11.80 -4.38 3.06
CA THR A 53 -12.28 -3.38 4.02
C THR A 53 -13.70 -3.65 4.50
N ASN A 54 -14.47 -4.51 3.81
CA ASN A 54 -15.84 -4.86 4.16
C ASN A 54 -16.03 -6.37 4.27
N LEU A 55 -15.91 -6.91 5.48
CA LEU A 55 -16.03 -8.34 5.77
C LEU A 55 -17.46 -8.90 5.63
N LYS A 56 -18.48 -8.07 5.35
CA LYS A 56 -19.87 -8.54 5.11
C LYS A 56 -20.02 -9.13 3.72
N VAL A 57 -19.25 -8.64 2.75
CA VAL A 57 -19.37 -9.03 1.33
C VAL A 57 -18.09 -9.66 0.79
N ASP A 58 -16.94 -9.38 1.39
CA ASP A 58 -15.63 -9.88 0.98
C ASP A 58 -14.90 -10.57 2.14
N ASN A 59 -13.86 -11.33 1.84
CA ASN A 59 -13.00 -11.96 2.85
C ASN A 59 -11.58 -12.20 2.30
N PHE A 60 -10.64 -12.46 3.20
CA PHE A 60 -9.25 -12.66 2.85
C PHE A 60 -9.02 -13.86 1.93
N GLU A 61 -9.76 -14.96 2.11
CA GLU A 61 -9.58 -16.17 1.30
C GLU A 61 -9.99 -15.94 -0.15
N LYS A 62 -11.08 -15.19 -0.41
CA LYS A 62 -11.45 -14.77 -1.77
C LYS A 62 -10.34 -13.94 -2.40
N HIS A 63 -9.80 -12.95 -1.69
CA HIS A 63 -8.75 -12.10 -2.22
C HIS A 63 -7.45 -12.88 -2.47
N ILE A 64 -7.07 -13.80 -1.57
CA ILE A 64 -5.91 -14.68 -1.76
C ILE A 64 -6.12 -15.56 -2.99
N HIS A 65 -7.30 -16.18 -3.14
CA HIS A 65 -7.63 -17.01 -4.29
C HIS A 65 -7.55 -16.21 -5.60
N ASP A 66 -8.20 -15.05 -5.66
CA ASP A 66 -8.15 -14.17 -6.84
C ASP A 66 -6.70 -13.83 -7.23
N THR A 67 -5.87 -13.49 -6.24
CA THR A 67 -4.45 -13.16 -6.46
C THR A 67 -3.66 -14.36 -6.97
N MET A 68 -3.89 -15.55 -6.42
CA MET A 68 -3.23 -16.77 -6.88
C MET A 68 -3.63 -17.14 -8.30
N VAL A 69 -4.93 -17.02 -8.63
CA VAL A 69 -5.44 -17.27 -9.99
C VAL A 69 -4.87 -16.25 -10.98
N ALA A 70 -4.93 -14.96 -10.66
CA ALA A 70 -4.40 -13.91 -11.54
C ALA A 70 -2.89 -14.04 -11.76
N GLY A 71 -2.16 -14.55 -10.78
CA GLY A 71 -0.73 -14.83 -10.84
C GLY A 71 -0.37 -16.22 -11.40
N ASP A 72 -1.33 -16.94 -12.02
CA ASP A 72 -1.13 -18.29 -12.57
C ASP A 72 -0.47 -19.27 -11.58
N TRP A 73 -0.78 -19.12 -10.28
CA TRP A 73 -0.27 -19.93 -9.16
C TRP A 73 1.26 -19.90 -8.98
N ILE A 74 1.95 -18.95 -9.61
CA ILE A 74 3.43 -18.80 -9.47
C ILE A 74 3.82 -18.14 -8.15
N SER A 75 2.93 -17.32 -7.59
CA SER A 75 3.19 -16.59 -6.34
C SER A 75 3.34 -17.52 -5.13
N ASP A 76 4.21 -17.15 -4.18
CA ASP A 76 4.31 -17.82 -2.88
C ASP A 76 3.02 -17.58 -2.07
N PRO A 77 2.23 -18.64 -1.75
CA PRO A 77 0.98 -18.49 -1.03
C PRO A 77 1.13 -17.85 0.37
N ALA A 78 2.26 -18.10 1.06
CA ALA A 78 2.52 -17.53 2.37
C ALA A 78 2.78 -16.02 2.27
N ALA A 79 3.51 -15.58 1.25
CA ALA A 79 3.72 -14.16 0.97
C ALA A 79 2.41 -13.47 0.59
N VAL A 80 1.60 -14.06 -0.29
CA VAL A 80 0.29 -13.54 -0.70
C VAL A 80 -0.62 -13.37 0.53
N ARG A 81 -0.74 -14.41 1.36
CA ARG A 81 -1.54 -14.36 2.59
C ARG A 81 -1.06 -13.25 3.52
N LYS A 82 0.25 -13.16 3.74
CA LYS A 82 0.84 -12.13 4.61
C LYS A 82 0.50 -10.73 4.13
N VAL A 83 0.65 -10.44 2.86
CA VAL A 83 0.35 -9.12 2.26
C VAL A 83 -1.14 -8.81 2.42
N ILE A 84 -2.01 -9.70 1.97
CA ILE A 84 -3.46 -9.48 1.95
C ILE A 84 -4.05 -9.33 3.35
N CYS A 85 -3.67 -10.19 4.30
CA CYS A 85 -4.19 -10.10 5.67
C CYS A 85 -3.71 -8.85 6.43
N ASN A 86 -2.56 -8.29 6.06
CA ASN A 86 -2.06 -7.06 6.68
C ASN A 86 -2.55 -5.78 5.97
N ALA A 87 -3.11 -5.88 4.76
CA ALA A 87 -3.52 -4.72 3.98
C ALA A 87 -4.45 -3.75 4.72
N PRO A 88 -5.52 -4.19 5.43
CA PRO A 88 -6.41 -3.26 6.12
C PRO A 88 -5.68 -2.35 7.11
N SER A 89 -4.77 -2.90 7.92
CA SER A 89 -4.01 -2.10 8.89
C SER A 89 -3.04 -1.12 8.22
N GLN A 90 -2.50 -1.47 7.04
CA GLN A 90 -1.65 -0.57 6.28
C GLN A 90 -2.46 0.56 5.62
N ILE A 91 -3.69 0.30 5.17
CA ILE A 91 -4.62 1.34 4.70
C ILE A 91 -4.93 2.34 5.83
N GLU A 92 -5.22 1.85 7.03
CA GLU A 92 -5.43 2.73 8.19
C GLU A 92 -4.20 3.60 8.49
N GLU A 93 -3.00 3.05 8.34
CA GLU A 93 -1.75 3.78 8.56
C GLU A 93 -1.55 4.87 7.49
N LEU A 94 -1.82 4.58 6.22
CA LEU A 94 -1.79 5.57 5.14
C LEU A 94 -2.76 6.72 5.40
N ILE A 95 -3.98 6.42 5.87
CA ILE A 95 -4.97 7.43 6.23
C ILE A 95 -4.46 8.32 7.37
N LYS A 96 -3.81 7.73 8.39
CA LYS A 96 -3.18 8.49 9.49
C LYS A 96 -2.05 9.41 8.99
N TRP A 97 -1.38 9.03 7.91
CA TRP A 97 -0.36 9.87 7.25
C TRP A 97 -0.94 10.91 6.29
N GLY A 98 -2.26 10.96 6.14
CA GLY A 98 -2.96 11.99 5.36
C GLY A 98 -3.45 11.57 3.99
N VAL A 99 -3.36 10.29 3.62
CA VAL A 99 -3.96 9.80 2.36
C VAL A 99 -5.48 9.83 2.48
N ASN A 100 -6.13 10.50 1.55
CA ASN A 100 -7.58 10.58 1.45
C ASN A 100 -8.07 9.68 0.33
N PHE A 101 -8.56 8.51 0.67
CA PHE A 101 -9.24 7.64 -0.28
C PHE A 101 -10.65 8.16 -0.59
N ASP A 102 -11.11 7.92 -1.82
CA ASP A 102 -12.43 8.33 -2.28
C ASP A 102 -13.53 7.70 -1.44
N LYS A 103 -14.55 8.49 -1.13
CA LYS A 103 -15.69 8.09 -0.30
C LYS A 103 -17.00 8.45 -0.98
N LYS A 104 -17.99 7.61 -0.75
CA LYS A 104 -19.39 7.86 -1.09
C LYS A 104 -19.98 8.95 -0.20
N GLU A 105 -21.14 9.48 -0.55
CA GLU A 105 -21.88 10.47 0.24
C GLU A 105 -22.18 10.01 1.68
N ASN A 106 -22.33 8.70 1.89
CA ASN A 106 -22.55 8.10 3.21
C ASN A 106 -21.28 7.94 4.06
N GLY A 107 -20.11 8.36 3.54
CA GLY A 107 -18.81 8.28 4.23
C GLY A 107 -18.08 6.94 4.12
N GLU A 108 -18.69 5.93 3.53
CA GLU A 108 -18.02 4.66 3.22
C GLU A 108 -17.01 4.82 2.06
N PHE A 109 -15.99 3.97 2.00
CA PHE A 109 -15.09 3.97 0.85
C PHE A 109 -15.83 3.69 -0.45
N ASP A 110 -15.50 4.45 -1.49
CA ASP A 110 -15.96 4.17 -2.84
C ASP A 110 -15.02 3.12 -3.46
N LEU A 111 -15.42 1.87 -3.32
CA LEU A 111 -14.62 0.73 -3.74
C LEU A 111 -14.91 0.39 -5.21
N HIS A 112 -13.85 0.12 -5.94
CA HIS A 112 -13.92 -0.34 -7.31
C HIS A 112 -13.59 -1.82 -7.43
N LYS A 113 -14.00 -2.41 -8.56
CA LYS A 113 -13.66 -3.77 -8.95
C LYS A 113 -12.91 -3.73 -10.27
N GLU A 114 -11.69 -4.23 -10.25
CA GLU A 114 -10.84 -4.31 -11.43
C GLU A 114 -10.60 -5.76 -11.86
N GLY A 115 -9.93 -5.96 -12.99
CA GLY A 115 -9.64 -7.29 -13.52
C GLY A 115 -8.91 -8.17 -12.51
N GLY A 116 -9.26 -9.45 -12.47
CA GLY A 116 -8.70 -10.43 -11.52
C GLY A 116 -9.34 -10.42 -10.14
N HIS A 117 -10.21 -9.47 -9.80
CA HIS A 117 -10.90 -9.42 -8.51
C HIS A 117 -12.35 -9.93 -8.61
N SER A 118 -12.75 -10.79 -7.68
CA SER A 118 -14.14 -11.27 -7.57
C SER A 118 -15.06 -10.28 -6.87
N GLU A 119 -14.52 -9.38 -6.04
CA GLU A 119 -15.27 -8.43 -5.21
C GLU A 119 -14.76 -6.98 -5.38
N PHE A 120 -15.58 -6.01 -4.96
CA PHE A 120 -15.22 -4.60 -4.89
C PHE A 120 -14.31 -4.35 -3.69
N ARG A 121 -13.01 -4.13 -3.93
CA ARG A 121 -12.01 -3.95 -2.86
C ARG A 121 -10.89 -2.96 -3.18
N ILE A 122 -10.98 -2.29 -4.32
CA ILE A 122 -9.94 -1.36 -4.76
C ILE A 122 -10.27 0.03 -4.26
N LEU A 123 -9.38 0.59 -3.43
CA LEU A 123 -9.45 1.97 -2.97
C LEU A 123 -8.67 2.86 -3.93
N HIS A 124 -9.26 3.97 -4.32
CA HIS A 124 -8.65 5.00 -5.16
C HIS A 124 -8.47 6.30 -4.40
N HIS A 125 -7.60 7.16 -4.93
CA HIS A 125 -7.43 8.55 -4.56
C HIS A 125 -7.30 9.36 -5.84
N ASN A 126 -8.23 10.28 -6.09
CA ASN A 126 -8.26 11.21 -7.22
C ASN A 126 -7.80 12.61 -6.82
#